data_2af5ef3af6bb56808d99b4fbfaa86468
#
_entry.id   2af5ef3af6bb56808d99b4fbfaa86468
#
_cell.length_a   1.000
_cell.length_b   1.000
_cell.length_c   1.000
_cell.angle_alpha   90.00
_cell.angle_beta   90.00
_cell.angle_gamma   90.00
#
_symmetry.space_group_name_H-M   'P 1'
#
loop_
_entity.id
_entity.type
_entity.pdbx_description
1 polymer ?
#
loop_
_entity_poly.entity_id
_entity_poly.type
_entity_poly.pdbx_seq_one_letter_code
_entity_poly.pdbx_strand_id
1 'polypeptide(L)'
;MTDLFSPLRLGAIELSNRVVMSSLTRNRAGEGNVPTELVAEYYRQRASAGLILTEASPICAEGHGYPRTPGIHTAAQVAGWKKVTDAVHAAGGRIALQLWHVGRISHPDLQPGGAAPVAPSALRPAGQVMTLKGMQEYVTPRALETAELPALVARGINALRSAWTKTARRHVRPFARAVRT
;
A
#
# COMPACT_ATOMS: atom_id res chain seq x y z
N MET A 1 -3.54 32.18 -15.94
CA MET A 1 -2.51 31.15 -16.18
C MET A 1 -2.73 29.99 -15.22
N THR A 2 -2.60 28.77 -15.69
CA THR A 2 -2.63 27.58 -14.83
C THR A 2 -1.20 27.30 -14.37
N ASP A 3 -1.00 27.20 -13.05
CA ASP A 3 0.29 26.89 -12.43
C ASP A 3 0.20 25.68 -11.49
N LEU A 4 1.28 25.33 -10.81
CA LEU A 4 1.31 24.19 -9.88
C LEU A 4 0.37 24.33 -8.68
N PHE A 5 0.01 25.56 -8.31
CA PHE A 5 -0.85 25.86 -7.17
C PHE A 5 -2.32 26.02 -7.56
N SER A 6 -2.62 26.02 -8.85
CA SER A 6 -4.00 26.07 -9.35
C SER A 6 -4.76 24.79 -8.99
N PRO A 7 -6.02 24.86 -8.56
CA PRO A 7 -6.85 23.69 -8.31
C PRO A 7 -6.95 22.77 -9.53
N LEU A 8 -7.13 21.48 -9.27
CA LEU A 8 -7.31 20.47 -10.31
C LEU A 8 -8.44 19.51 -9.95
N ARG A 9 -9.35 19.28 -10.89
CA ARG A 9 -10.31 18.19 -10.77
C ARG A 9 -9.73 16.90 -11.38
N LEU A 10 -9.54 15.88 -10.55
CA LEU A 10 -9.08 14.55 -10.93
C LEU A 10 -10.23 13.56 -10.81
N GLY A 11 -10.95 13.33 -11.89
CA GLY A 11 -12.19 12.53 -11.87
C GLY A 11 -13.23 13.13 -10.92
N ALA A 12 -13.55 12.42 -9.85
CA ALA A 12 -14.49 12.87 -8.82
C ALA A 12 -13.82 13.59 -7.63
N ILE A 13 -12.50 13.78 -7.66
CA ILE A 13 -11.72 14.37 -6.57
C ILE A 13 -11.33 15.79 -6.93
N GLU A 14 -11.64 16.74 -6.04
CA GLU A 14 -11.14 18.11 -6.12
C GLU A 14 -9.81 18.19 -5.34
N LEU A 15 -8.75 18.60 -6.04
CA LEU A 15 -7.41 18.83 -5.49
C LEU A 15 -7.18 20.33 -5.34
N SER A 16 -6.59 20.73 -4.22
CA SER A 16 -6.28 22.13 -3.92
C SER A 16 -5.16 22.70 -4.80
N ASN A 17 -4.31 21.84 -5.31
CA ASN A 17 -3.21 22.17 -6.19
C ASN A 17 -2.77 20.95 -7.02
N ARG A 18 -1.76 21.11 -7.88
CA ARG A 18 -1.28 20.08 -8.82
C ARG A 18 -0.04 19.33 -8.33
N VAL A 19 0.37 19.55 -7.08
CA VAL A 19 1.50 18.85 -6.48
C VAL A 19 1.04 17.50 -5.95
N VAL A 20 1.68 16.42 -6.38
CA VAL A 20 1.40 15.06 -5.93
C VAL A 20 2.63 14.52 -5.20
N MET A 21 2.43 14.11 -3.93
CA MET A 21 3.45 13.37 -3.20
C MET A 21 3.46 11.92 -3.69
N SER A 22 4.56 11.51 -4.33
CA SER A 22 4.76 10.14 -4.81
C SER A 22 4.92 9.15 -3.65
N SER A 23 4.62 7.89 -3.93
CA SER A 23 4.81 6.78 -3.00
C SER A 23 6.29 6.58 -2.67
N LEU A 24 6.60 6.44 -1.38
CA LEU A 24 7.95 6.16 -0.88
C LEU A 24 7.87 5.19 0.29
N THR A 25 8.45 4.01 0.15
CA THR A 25 8.60 3.01 1.22
C THR A 25 9.58 3.53 2.27
N ARG A 26 9.17 3.57 3.55
CA ARG A 26 9.96 4.18 4.62
C ARG A 26 10.37 3.20 5.70
N ASN A 27 9.81 1.98 5.72
CA ASN A 27 10.14 0.94 6.70
C ASN A 27 9.94 1.41 8.15
N ARG A 28 8.82 2.08 8.46
CA ARG A 28 8.52 2.69 9.78
C ARG A 28 7.23 2.17 10.42
N ALA A 29 6.64 1.10 9.89
CA ALA A 29 5.52 0.43 10.55
C ALA A 29 5.96 -0.19 11.88
N GLY A 30 5.06 -0.24 12.84
CA GLY A 30 5.24 -0.89 14.13
C GLY A 30 5.12 -2.41 14.03
N GLU A 31 4.99 -3.03 15.19
CA GLU A 31 4.75 -4.47 15.30
C GLU A 31 3.52 -4.88 14.49
N GLY A 32 3.53 -6.06 13.91
CA GLY A 32 2.46 -6.53 13.01
C GLY A 32 2.31 -5.72 11.72
N ASN A 33 3.33 -4.92 11.35
CA ASN A 33 3.28 -4.03 10.19
C ASN A 33 2.10 -3.04 10.26
N VAL A 34 1.80 -2.54 11.46
CA VAL A 34 0.73 -1.58 11.72
C VAL A 34 1.26 -0.14 11.54
N PRO A 35 0.56 0.74 10.80
CA PRO A 35 0.88 2.17 10.78
C PRO A 35 0.82 2.77 12.19
N THR A 36 1.88 3.48 12.60
CA THR A 36 2.00 4.11 13.92
C THR A 36 1.60 5.58 13.89
N GLU A 37 1.57 6.22 15.06
CA GLU A 37 1.37 7.68 15.17
C GLU A 37 2.45 8.46 14.42
N LEU A 38 3.68 7.96 14.39
CA LEU A 38 4.77 8.56 13.60
C LEU A 38 4.44 8.56 12.09
N VAL A 39 3.81 7.49 11.61
CA VAL A 39 3.34 7.41 10.21
C VAL A 39 2.22 8.41 9.96
N ALA A 40 1.28 8.56 10.91
CA ALA A 40 0.21 9.55 10.80
C ALA A 40 0.76 10.97 10.74
N GLU A 41 1.69 11.32 11.64
CA GLU A 41 2.33 12.63 11.67
C GLU A 41 3.11 12.92 10.38
N TYR A 42 3.84 11.94 9.86
CA TYR A 42 4.59 12.08 8.61
C TYR A 42 3.69 12.50 7.44
N TYR A 43 2.52 11.87 7.29
CA TYR A 43 1.58 12.21 6.22
C TYR A 43 0.82 13.52 6.51
N ARG A 44 0.46 13.77 7.78
CA ARG A 44 -0.19 15.01 8.19
C ARG A 44 0.64 16.25 7.84
N GLN A 45 1.96 16.20 8.06
CA GLN A 45 2.90 17.29 7.71
C GLN A 45 2.94 17.61 6.20
N ARG A 46 2.43 16.72 5.36
CA ARG A 46 2.43 16.85 3.90
C ARG A 46 1.04 17.06 3.32
N ALA A 47 0.06 17.32 4.19
CA ALA A 47 -1.35 17.48 3.81
C ALA A 47 -1.60 18.68 2.88
N SER A 48 -0.68 19.62 2.75
CA SER A 48 -0.75 20.73 1.80
C SER A 48 -0.55 20.30 0.33
N ALA A 49 -0.01 19.10 0.05
CA ALA A 49 0.01 18.57 -1.30
C ALA A 49 -1.42 18.33 -1.81
N GLY A 50 -1.67 18.58 -3.08
CA GLY A 50 -2.97 18.33 -3.72
C GLY A 50 -3.42 16.88 -3.57
N LEU A 51 -2.48 15.92 -3.66
CA LEU A 51 -2.72 14.51 -3.40
C LEU A 51 -1.48 13.86 -2.79
N ILE A 52 -1.69 13.04 -1.78
CA ILE A 52 -0.67 12.15 -1.23
C ILE A 52 -0.94 10.73 -1.71
N LEU A 53 0.06 10.07 -2.31
CA LEU A 53 0.08 8.62 -2.50
C LEU A 53 0.90 8.01 -1.37
N THR A 54 0.31 7.08 -0.63
CA THR A 54 1.01 6.44 0.50
C THR A 54 2.17 5.58 0.02
N GLU A 55 3.04 5.20 0.95
CA GLU A 55 3.92 4.04 0.73
C GLU A 55 3.11 2.80 0.36
N ALA A 56 3.74 1.92 -0.40
CA ALA A 56 3.11 0.69 -0.86
C ALA A 56 2.74 -0.23 0.30
N SER A 57 1.50 -0.71 0.29
CA SER A 57 0.88 -1.46 1.39
C SER A 57 0.50 -2.85 0.92
N PRO A 58 1.15 -3.90 1.45
CA PRO A 58 0.84 -5.28 1.11
C PRO A 58 -0.62 -5.66 1.38
N ILE A 59 -1.25 -6.30 0.38
CA ILE A 59 -2.65 -6.75 0.42
C ILE A 59 -2.84 -8.09 1.16
N CYS A 60 -1.76 -8.77 1.48
CA CYS A 60 -1.70 -10.03 2.21
C CYS A 60 -0.32 -10.21 2.83
N ALA A 61 -0.18 -11.18 3.72
CA ALA A 61 1.07 -11.44 4.41
C ALA A 61 2.20 -11.82 3.43
N GLU A 62 1.89 -12.58 2.39
CA GLU A 62 2.83 -13.00 1.35
C GLU A 62 3.25 -11.83 0.42
N GLY A 63 2.54 -10.72 0.47
CA GLY A 63 2.83 -9.52 -0.31
C GLY A 63 3.99 -8.66 0.20
N HIS A 64 4.58 -8.99 1.34
CA HIS A 64 5.69 -8.23 1.92
C HIS A 64 7.02 -8.53 1.23
N GLY A 65 7.81 -7.47 0.93
CA GLY A 65 9.15 -7.56 0.33
C GLY A 65 10.18 -6.68 1.03
N TYR A 66 9.75 -5.91 2.04
CA TYR A 66 10.64 -5.12 2.89
C TYR A 66 10.20 -5.18 4.34
N PRO A 67 11.13 -5.09 5.30
CA PRO A 67 10.78 -5.09 6.71
C PRO A 67 9.98 -3.84 7.09
N ARG A 68 9.07 -3.96 8.03
CA ARG A 68 8.31 -2.84 8.59
C ARG A 68 7.59 -1.97 7.55
N THR A 69 7.07 -2.57 6.48
CA THR A 69 6.13 -1.92 5.56
C THR A 69 4.69 -2.09 6.09
N PRO A 70 3.88 -1.02 6.14
CA PRO A 70 2.54 -1.11 6.69
C PRO A 70 1.61 -1.87 5.76
N GLY A 71 1.02 -2.96 6.24
CA GLY A 71 0.02 -3.74 5.49
C GLY A 71 -1.38 -3.14 5.54
N ILE A 72 -2.32 -3.78 4.82
CA ILE A 72 -3.75 -3.41 4.82
C ILE A 72 -4.67 -4.64 4.91
N HIS A 73 -4.14 -5.79 5.33
CA HIS A 73 -4.84 -7.07 5.32
C HIS A 73 -5.29 -7.56 6.70
N THR A 74 -4.94 -6.86 7.78
CA THR A 74 -5.44 -7.16 9.14
C THR A 74 -6.27 -6.01 9.71
N ALA A 75 -7.15 -6.33 10.68
CA ALA A 75 -7.97 -5.30 11.33
C ALA A 75 -7.13 -4.23 12.03
N ALA A 76 -6.00 -4.61 12.64
CA ALA A 76 -5.08 -3.68 13.29
C ALA A 76 -4.42 -2.73 12.29
N GLN A 77 -3.97 -3.26 11.14
CA GLN A 77 -3.40 -2.44 10.06
C GLN A 77 -4.41 -1.46 9.49
N VAL A 78 -5.65 -1.89 9.27
CA VAL A 78 -6.76 -1.01 8.82
C VAL A 78 -7.04 0.08 9.85
N ALA A 79 -7.05 -0.24 11.15
CA ALA A 79 -7.22 0.75 12.21
C ALA A 79 -6.06 1.75 12.26
N GLY A 80 -4.81 1.29 12.05
CA GLY A 80 -3.65 2.16 11.92
C GLY A 80 -3.75 3.11 10.73
N TRP A 81 -4.12 2.60 9.55
CA TRP A 81 -4.35 3.45 8.38
C TRP A 81 -5.49 4.45 8.57
N LYS A 82 -6.53 4.07 9.33
CA LYS A 82 -7.60 5.02 9.67
C LYS A 82 -7.07 6.24 10.43
N LYS A 83 -6.18 6.07 11.39
CA LYS A 83 -5.54 7.19 12.11
C LYS A 83 -4.76 8.09 11.14
N VAL A 84 -4.02 7.50 10.20
CA VAL A 84 -3.27 8.23 9.18
C VAL A 84 -4.21 9.10 8.33
N THR A 85 -5.28 8.49 7.80
CA THR A 85 -6.22 9.19 6.93
C THR A 85 -7.00 10.26 7.68
N ASP A 86 -7.41 10.01 8.92
CA ASP A 86 -8.09 10.98 9.77
C ASP A 86 -7.19 12.21 10.01
N ALA A 87 -5.90 12.00 10.30
CA ALA A 87 -4.94 13.08 10.51
C ALA A 87 -4.71 13.95 9.26
N VAL A 88 -4.59 13.31 8.08
CA VAL A 88 -4.44 14.03 6.81
C VAL A 88 -5.71 14.80 6.44
N HIS A 89 -6.88 14.17 6.59
CA HIS A 89 -8.17 14.81 6.29
C HIS A 89 -8.47 15.98 7.24
N ALA A 90 -8.15 15.85 8.53
CA ALA A 90 -8.28 16.94 9.50
C ALA A 90 -7.40 18.14 9.15
N ALA A 91 -6.24 17.90 8.50
CA ALA A 91 -5.37 18.94 7.96
C ALA A 91 -5.77 19.43 6.56
N GLY A 92 -6.95 19.03 6.03
CA GLY A 92 -7.47 19.46 4.73
C GLY A 92 -6.90 18.70 3.52
N GLY A 93 -5.98 17.73 3.72
CA GLY A 93 -5.31 16.99 2.66
C GLY A 93 -6.16 15.90 2.02
N ARG A 94 -5.66 15.39 0.90
CA ARG A 94 -6.19 14.23 0.18
C ARG A 94 -5.13 13.14 0.14
N ILE A 95 -5.53 11.89 0.42
CA ILE A 95 -4.60 10.76 0.51
C ILE A 95 -5.23 9.53 -0.15
N ALA A 96 -4.44 8.81 -0.91
CA ALA A 96 -4.80 7.54 -1.55
C ALA A 96 -3.79 6.46 -1.17
N LEU A 97 -4.28 5.25 -0.91
CA LEU A 97 -3.45 4.11 -0.53
C LEU A 97 -2.91 3.41 -1.78
N GLN A 98 -1.59 3.19 -1.84
CA GLN A 98 -0.98 2.33 -2.84
C GLN A 98 -1.04 0.87 -2.36
N LEU A 99 -1.82 0.05 -3.04
CA LEU A 99 -1.86 -1.39 -2.79
C LEU A 99 -0.79 -2.09 -3.63
N TRP A 100 -0.12 -3.08 -3.04
CA TRP A 100 0.83 -3.90 -3.79
C TRP A 100 0.93 -5.35 -3.31
N HIS A 101 1.60 -6.12 -4.14
CA HIS A 101 2.14 -7.44 -3.84
C HIS A 101 3.50 -7.54 -4.55
N VAL A 102 4.57 -7.78 -3.82
CA VAL A 102 5.93 -7.69 -4.38
C VAL A 102 6.32 -8.87 -5.27
N GLY A 103 5.53 -9.94 -5.25
CA GLY A 103 5.85 -11.14 -6.03
C GLY A 103 7.19 -11.75 -5.61
N ARG A 104 8.08 -11.96 -6.57
CA ARG A 104 9.42 -12.55 -6.37
C ARG A 104 10.41 -11.65 -5.63
N ILE A 105 10.12 -10.36 -5.48
CA ILE A 105 11.00 -9.39 -4.81
C ILE A 105 10.78 -9.48 -3.30
N SER A 106 11.13 -10.63 -2.73
CA SER A 106 11.00 -10.96 -1.31
C SER A 106 12.00 -12.05 -0.91
N HIS A 107 11.97 -12.43 0.37
CA HIS A 107 12.83 -13.44 0.95
C HIS A 107 12.05 -14.23 2.01
N PRO A 108 12.38 -15.52 2.28
CA PRO A 108 11.76 -16.31 3.33
C PRO A 108 11.69 -15.63 4.70
N ASP A 109 12.68 -14.83 5.07
CA ASP A 109 12.70 -14.04 6.31
C ASP A 109 11.59 -12.98 6.41
N LEU A 110 10.93 -12.66 5.29
CA LEU A 110 9.82 -11.69 5.21
C LEU A 110 8.47 -12.38 4.95
N GLN A 111 8.49 -13.71 4.78
CA GLN A 111 7.31 -14.48 4.42
C GLN A 111 6.75 -15.24 5.63
N PRO A 112 5.44 -15.47 5.68
CA PRO A 112 4.83 -16.31 6.70
C PRO A 112 5.48 -17.70 6.76
N GLY A 113 5.86 -18.12 7.96
CA GLY A 113 6.47 -19.44 8.18
C GLY A 113 7.79 -19.70 7.45
N GLY A 114 8.46 -18.65 6.94
CA GLY A 114 9.70 -18.82 6.16
C GLY A 114 9.49 -19.43 4.78
N ALA A 115 8.30 -19.35 4.22
CA ALA A 115 7.98 -19.89 2.90
C ALA A 115 8.72 -19.14 1.77
N ALA A 116 8.92 -19.78 0.63
CA ALA A 116 9.41 -19.11 -0.56
C ALA A 116 8.36 -18.08 -1.05
N PRO A 117 8.80 -16.89 -1.52
CA PRO A 117 7.88 -15.95 -2.15
C PRO A 117 7.22 -16.56 -3.40
N VAL A 118 6.07 -16.03 -3.77
CA VAL A 118 5.32 -16.51 -4.95
C VAL A 118 5.48 -15.56 -6.13
N ALA A 119 5.46 -16.10 -7.35
CA ALA A 119 5.54 -15.30 -8.58
C ALA A 119 4.86 -16.04 -9.75
N PRO A 120 4.63 -15.37 -10.89
CA PRO A 120 4.11 -16.05 -12.09
C PRO A 120 5.03 -17.15 -12.62
N SER A 121 6.32 -17.11 -12.31
CA SER A 121 7.31 -18.10 -12.73
C SER A 121 8.41 -18.27 -11.68
N ALA A 122 9.01 -19.46 -11.61
CA ALA A 122 10.09 -19.80 -10.67
C ALA A 122 11.47 -19.26 -11.14
N LEU A 123 11.54 -17.96 -11.41
CA LEU A 123 12.78 -17.30 -11.84
C LEU A 123 13.30 -16.42 -10.69
N ARG A 124 14.50 -16.76 -10.20
CA ARG A 124 15.20 -16.02 -9.16
C ARG A 124 15.62 -14.63 -9.68
N PRO A 125 15.30 -13.53 -8.97
CA PRO A 125 15.86 -12.22 -9.27
C PRO A 125 17.37 -12.17 -9.02
N ALA A 126 18.08 -11.32 -9.75
CA ALA A 126 19.45 -10.98 -9.43
C ALA A 126 19.52 -9.98 -8.26
N GLY A 127 20.62 -10.02 -7.49
CA GLY A 127 20.86 -9.09 -6.39
C GLY A 127 20.34 -9.55 -5.04
N GLN A 128 20.18 -8.60 -4.14
CA GLN A 128 19.88 -8.82 -2.73
C GLN A 128 18.66 -8.02 -2.28
N VAL A 129 18.03 -8.49 -1.21
CA VAL A 129 16.91 -7.83 -0.53
C VAL A 129 17.28 -7.56 0.93
N MET A 130 16.85 -6.42 1.44
CA MET A 130 16.98 -6.10 2.86
C MET A 130 15.95 -6.88 3.68
N THR A 131 16.41 -7.58 4.69
CA THR A 131 15.58 -8.26 5.69
C THR A 131 15.89 -7.73 7.09
N LEU A 132 15.20 -8.24 8.12
CA LEU A 132 15.54 -7.92 9.52
C LEU A 132 16.91 -8.51 9.95
N LYS A 133 17.46 -9.47 9.18
CA LYS A 133 18.79 -10.08 9.39
C LYS A 133 19.88 -9.44 8.52
N GLY A 134 19.57 -8.33 7.84
CA GLY A 134 20.46 -7.67 6.90
C GLY A 134 20.19 -8.03 5.44
N MET A 135 21.13 -7.71 4.55
CA MET A 135 21.04 -8.01 3.13
C MET A 135 21.15 -9.51 2.87
N GLN A 136 20.18 -10.06 2.17
CA GLN A 136 20.11 -11.47 1.80
C GLN A 136 19.97 -11.63 0.28
N GLU A 137 20.56 -12.67 -0.27
CA GLU A 137 20.36 -13.06 -1.67
C GLU A 137 18.90 -13.40 -1.92
N TYR A 138 18.35 -13.00 -3.06
CA TYR A 138 17.03 -13.48 -3.46
C TYR A 138 17.02 -15.00 -3.59
N VAL A 139 15.89 -15.62 -3.31
CA VAL A 139 15.66 -17.04 -3.54
C VAL A 139 14.82 -17.26 -4.80
N THR A 140 14.84 -18.48 -5.33
CA THR A 140 13.92 -18.87 -6.40
C THR A 140 12.48 -18.87 -5.83
N PRO A 141 11.56 -18.09 -6.39
CA PRO A 141 10.18 -18.09 -5.93
C PRO A 141 9.46 -19.38 -6.36
N ARG A 142 8.39 -19.70 -5.66
CA ARG A 142 7.44 -20.71 -6.14
C ARG A 142 6.57 -20.11 -7.25
N ALA A 143 6.43 -20.81 -8.37
CA ALA A 143 5.46 -20.43 -9.39
C ALA A 143 4.03 -20.61 -8.84
N LEU A 144 3.15 -19.65 -9.14
CA LEU A 144 1.72 -19.75 -8.85
C LEU A 144 1.04 -20.66 -9.89
N GLU A 145 0.20 -21.56 -9.42
CA GLU A 145 -0.71 -22.28 -10.29
C GLU A 145 -1.86 -21.35 -10.74
N THR A 146 -2.37 -21.58 -11.96
CA THR A 146 -3.49 -20.77 -12.48
C THR A 146 -4.71 -20.79 -11.55
N ALA A 147 -4.96 -21.93 -10.89
CA ALA A 147 -6.06 -22.06 -9.92
C ALA A 147 -5.91 -21.20 -8.67
N GLU A 148 -4.71 -20.69 -8.35
CA GLU A 148 -4.47 -19.81 -7.20
C GLU A 148 -4.80 -18.33 -7.49
N LEU A 149 -4.82 -17.93 -8.76
CA LEU A 149 -5.00 -16.54 -9.18
C LEU A 149 -6.32 -15.92 -8.68
N PRO A 150 -7.48 -16.60 -8.72
CA PRO A 150 -8.73 -16.04 -8.20
C PRO A 150 -8.64 -15.68 -6.70
N ALA A 151 -7.96 -16.50 -5.89
CA ALA A 151 -7.76 -16.24 -4.47
C ALA A 151 -6.87 -15.00 -4.23
N LEU A 152 -5.82 -14.83 -5.03
CA LEU A 152 -4.95 -13.65 -4.94
C LEU A 152 -5.70 -12.38 -5.33
N VAL A 153 -6.50 -12.40 -6.38
CA VAL A 153 -7.37 -11.29 -6.79
C VAL A 153 -8.37 -10.94 -5.69
N ALA A 154 -9.00 -11.94 -5.07
CA ALA A 154 -9.94 -11.73 -3.97
C ALA A 154 -9.28 -11.03 -2.77
N ARG A 155 -8.01 -11.33 -2.45
CA ARG A 155 -7.24 -10.63 -1.41
C ARG A 155 -7.08 -9.14 -1.74
N GLY A 156 -6.76 -8.80 -2.99
CA GLY A 156 -6.69 -7.42 -3.47
C GLY A 156 -8.03 -6.68 -3.34
N ILE A 157 -9.13 -7.31 -3.75
CA ILE A 157 -10.49 -6.76 -3.61
C ILE A 157 -10.85 -6.53 -2.14
N ASN A 158 -10.52 -7.46 -1.24
CA ASN A 158 -10.78 -7.32 0.18
C ASN A 158 -9.95 -6.18 0.81
N ALA A 159 -8.70 -6.02 0.41
CA ALA A 159 -7.86 -4.89 0.82
C ALA A 159 -8.47 -3.55 0.37
N LEU A 160 -8.95 -3.46 -0.88
CA LEU A 160 -9.68 -2.30 -1.39
C LEU A 160 -10.94 -2.01 -0.56
N ARG A 161 -11.77 -3.02 -0.27
CA ARG A 161 -12.97 -2.87 0.56
C ARG A 161 -12.62 -2.39 1.96
N SER A 162 -11.58 -2.93 2.57
CA SER A 162 -11.13 -2.53 3.91
C SER A 162 -10.65 -1.08 3.96
N ALA A 163 -9.90 -0.65 2.96
CA ALA A 163 -9.49 0.74 2.82
C ALA A 163 -10.70 1.66 2.59
N TRP A 164 -11.68 1.21 1.80
CA TRP A 164 -12.86 2.00 1.43
C TRP A 164 -13.88 2.17 2.56
N THR A 165 -14.30 1.09 3.21
CA THR A 165 -15.44 1.11 4.15
C THR A 165 -15.16 1.89 5.44
N LYS A 166 -13.90 2.05 5.81
CA LYS A 166 -13.51 2.73 7.06
C LYS A 166 -12.92 4.14 6.86
N THR A 167 -12.50 4.47 5.63
CA THR A 167 -11.81 5.74 5.35
C THR A 167 -12.63 6.73 4.50
N ALA A 168 -13.62 6.29 3.74
CA ALA A 168 -14.19 7.06 2.63
C ALA A 168 -15.67 7.42 2.76
N ARG A 169 -16.27 7.42 3.96
CA ARG A 169 -17.73 7.70 4.09
C ARG A 169 -18.18 9.10 3.67
N ARG A 170 -17.31 10.04 3.32
CA ARG A 170 -17.75 11.42 3.02
C ARG A 170 -17.46 11.98 1.63
N HIS A 171 -16.50 11.47 0.83
CA HIS A 171 -16.09 12.23 -0.36
C HIS A 171 -15.71 11.48 -1.63
N VAL A 172 -15.86 10.15 -1.75
CA VAL A 172 -15.52 9.44 -2.99
C VAL A 172 -16.63 8.48 -3.39
N ARG A 173 -17.26 8.74 -4.54
CA ARG A 173 -18.13 7.76 -5.21
C ARG A 173 -17.25 6.64 -5.79
N PRO A 174 -17.66 5.36 -5.71
CA PRO A 174 -16.81 4.24 -6.06
C PRO A 174 -16.39 4.22 -7.53
N PHE A 175 -15.13 4.03 -7.78
CA PHE A 175 -14.56 3.63 -9.07
C PHE A 175 -15.00 2.20 -9.49
N ALA A 176 -15.90 1.58 -8.74
CA ALA A 176 -16.36 0.20 -8.90
C ALA A 176 -17.23 -0.06 -10.15
N ARG A 177 -17.31 0.88 -11.10
CA ARG A 177 -18.07 0.69 -12.35
C ARG A 177 -17.21 0.26 -13.56
N ALA A 178 -15.90 0.12 -13.42
CA ALA A 178 -15.00 -0.15 -14.52
C ALA A 178 -14.51 -1.61 -14.63
N VAL A 179 -15.03 -2.53 -13.81
CA VAL A 179 -14.73 -3.96 -13.94
C VAL A 179 -16.03 -4.74 -14.02
N ARG A 180 -16.77 -4.52 -15.10
CA ARG A 180 -17.81 -5.41 -15.62
C ARG A 180 -17.63 -5.45 -17.13
N THR A 181 -16.81 -6.33 -17.60
CA THR A 181 -16.92 -7.13 -18.84
C THR A 181 -15.95 -8.26 -18.73
#